data_676d473ec45b4584f3c87ed6d907311d
#
_entry.id   676d473ec45b4584f3c87ed6d907311d
#
_cell.length_a   1.000
_cell.length_b   1.000
_cell.length_c   1.000
_cell.angle_alpha   90.00
_cell.angle_beta   90.00
_cell.angle_gamma   90.00
#
_symmetry.space_group_name_H-M   'P 1'
#
loop_
_entity.id
_entity.type
_entity.pdbx_description
1 polymer ?
#
loop_
_entity_poly.entity_id
_entity_poly.type
_entity_poly.pdbx_seq_one_letter_code
_entity_poly.pdbx_strand_id
1 'polypeptide(L)'
;MSKKTLILGYDAVSSLGTDMENQWRRAAAGESGIGPLTRFPYGDDFPVRVAGQVEDVDVRPYPFLQPREMAHWTSPIFKYALLVVHRALGKSRIDITPDIAPRVAVTFSSAVGGQDSVLKADRQMIAENKLPHPFANPNSCINMVGGKVSILTGATGPICATITACATGVTSMIIGDMMIQQHLADVVIAGAVDFPLVEPILAGFATMNGAYRPREGQPHEAPEKISRPFSANRRGFVVSEGAGAVILASPDFVRAHGLAASIEMAGFGMTSDASHFVAPNLETVRRCIAVAIADAGLAPADVDAVN
;
A
#
# COMPACT_ATOMS: atom_id res chain seq x y z
N MET A 1 -22.44 12.87 -18.88
CA MET A 1 -22.20 11.50 -18.34
C MET A 1 -20.82 11.49 -17.71
N SER A 2 -20.70 11.23 -16.43
CA SER A 2 -19.39 11.03 -15.79
C SER A 2 -18.69 9.88 -16.53
N LYS A 3 -17.49 10.14 -17.06
CA LYS A 3 -16.69 9.09 -17.72
C LYS A 3 -15.94 8.37 -16.63
N LYS A 4 -16.48 7.24 -16.15
CA LYS A 4 -15.89 6.45 -15.08
C LYS A 4 -14.47 6.02 -15.45
N THR A 5 -13.53 6.21 -14.53
CA THR A 5 -12.15 5.76 -14.70
C THR A 5 -12.08 4.23 -14.76
N LEU A 6 -11.28 3.71 -15.67
CA LEU A 6 -11.10 2.28 -15.91
C LEU A 6 -9.84 1.76 -15.25
N ILE A 7 -9.87 0.52 -14.75
CA ILE A 7 -8.73 -0.19 -14.19
C ILE A 7 -8.23 -1.19 -15.24
N LEU A 8 -6.98 -1.00 -15.69
CA LEU A 8 -6.37 -1.80 -16.76
C LEU A 8 -5.42 -2.87 -16.25
N GLY A 9 -4.81 -2.64 -15.11
CA GLY A 9 -3.88 -3.59 -14.53
C GLY A 9 -3.72 -3.37 -13.03
N TYR A 10 -3.39 -4.42 -12.32
CA TYR A 10 -3.13 -4.36 -10.89
C TYR A 10 -2.19 -5.49 -10.46
N ASP A 11 -1.45 -5.25 -9.39
CA ASP A 11 -0.63 -6.26 -8.73
C ASP A 11 -0.46 -5.94 -7.25
N ALA A 12 -0.20 -6.97 -6.45
CA ALA A 12 0.06 -6.81 -5.03
C ALA A 12 1.04 -7.86 -4.50
N VAL A 13 1.69 -7.51 -3.41
CA VAL A 13 2.41 -8.44 -2.53
C VAL A 13 1.89 -8.29 -1.11
N SER A 14 1.76 -9.40 -0.40
CA SER A 14 1.32 -9.43 1.00
C SER A 14 1.92 -10.63 1.72
N SER A 15 1.61 -10.80 2.99
CA SER A 15 2.00 -11.98 3.76
C SER A 15 1.36 -13.29 3.25
N LEU A 16 0.37 -13.21 2.37
CA LEU A 16 -0.19 -14.40 1.70
C LEU A 16 0.63 -14.83 0.48
N GLY A 17 1.53 -14.01 -0.01
CA GLY A 17 2.40 -14.34 -1.14
C GLY A 17 2.88 -13.13 -1.91
N THR A 18 3.72 -13.39 -2.88
CA THR A 18 4.38 -12.37 -3.70
C THR A 18 3.87 -12.32 -5.14
N ASP A 19 2.83 -13.09 -5.46
CA ASP A 19 2.09 -13.05 -6.71
C ASP A 19 0.58 -13.15 -6.47
N MET A 20 -0.21 -12.53 -7.34
CA MET A 20 -1.66 -12.39 -7.17
C MET A 20 -2.41 -13.72 -7.24
N GLU A 21 -1.99 -14.65 -8.09
CA GLU A 21 -2.68 -15.94 -8.27
C GLU A 21 -2.54 -16.78 -7.00
N ASN A 22 -1.32 -16.89 -6.48
CA ASN A 22 -1.07 -17.61 -5.24
C ASN A 22 -1.77 -16.96 -4.04
N GLN A 23 -1.75 -15.62 -3.94
CA GLN A 23 -2.47 -14.89 -2.88
C GLN A 23 -3.97 -15.19 -2.93
N TRP A 24 -4.57 -15.12 -4.12
CA TRP A 24 -6.00 -15.42 -4.29
C TRP A 24 -6.32 -16.87 -3.90
N ARG A 25 -5.54 -17.82 -4.37
CA ARG A 25 -5.72 -19.25 -4.03
C ARG A 25 -5.65 -19.48 -2.53
N ARG A 26 -4.67 -18.89 -1.85
CA ARG A 26 -4.51 -19.00 -0.40
C ARG A 26 -5.63 -18.29 0.37
N ALA A 27 -6.01 -17.09 -0.07
CA ALA A 27 -7.14 -16.38 0.52
C ALA A 27 -8.45 -17.16 0.37
N ALA A 28 -8.72 -17.69 -0.82
CA ALA A 28 -9.90 -18.52 -1.09
C ALA A 28 -9.91 -19.83 -0.27
N ALA A 29 -8.73 -20.38 0.05
CA ALA A 29 -8.59 -21.54 0.93
C ALA A 29 -8.69 -21.18 2.43
N GLY A 30 -8.85 -19.90 2.78
CA GLY A 30 -8.89 -19.44 4.19
C GLY A 30 -7.55 -19.52 4.90
N GLU A 31 -6.44 -19.55 4.16
CA GLU A 31 -5.09 -19.55 4.75
C GLU A 31 -4.77 -18.19 5.37
N SER A 32 -4.00 -18.21 6.45
CA SER A 32 -3.47 -16.99 7.10
C SER A 32 -2.03 -16.76 6.68
N GLY A 33 -1.69 -15.49 6.43
CA GLY A 33 -0.31 -15.04 6.23
C GLY A 33 0.36 -14.54 7.52
N ILE A 34 -0.28 -14.69 8.68
CA ILE A 34 0.25 -14.26 9.97
C ILE A 34 1.12 -15.36 10.56
N GLY A 35 2.32 -14.99 10.98
CA GLY A 35 3.28 -15.88 11.62
C GLY A 35 4.05 -15.21 12.76
N PRO A 36 5.01 -15.92 13.37
CA PRO A 36 5.93 -15.33 14.34
C PRO A 36 6.70 -14.14 13.74
N LEU A 37 6.87 -13.07 14.51
CA LEU A 37 7.69 -11.93 14.10
C LEU A 37 9.17 -12.34 14.03
N THR A 38 9.81 -12.12 12.87
CA THR A 38 11.22 -12.51 12.64
C THR A 38 12.06 -11.40 12.00
N ARG A 39 11.49 -10.21 11.76
CA ARG A 39 12.18 -9.09 11.05
C ARG A 39 13.38 -8.53 11.82
N PHE A 40 13.38 -8.65 13.15
CA PHE A 40 14.46 -8.20 14.02
C PHE A 40 14.50 -9.05 15.30
N PRO A 41 15.66 -9.13 15.98
CA PRO A 41 15.74 -9.77 17.29
C PRO A 41 15.05 -8.91 18.35
N TYR A 42 14.33 -9.54 19.29
CA TYR A 42 13.67 -8.86 20.40
C TYR A 42 13.71 -9.71 21.69
N GLY A 43 13.66 -9.05 22.84
CA GLY A 43 13.63 -9.68 24.16
C GLY A 43 12.25 -10.19 24.55
N ASP A 44 12.20 -10.88 25.70
CA ASP A 44 10.97 -11.50 26.21
C ASP A 44 9.89 -10.50 26.61
N ASP A 45 10.25 -9.30 26.90
CA ASP A 45 9.36 -8.17 27.26
C ASP A 45 8.81 -7.37 26.05
N PHE A 46 9.27 -7.67 24.83
CA PHE A 46 8.74 -7.01 23.63
C PHE A 46 7.26 -7.38 23.41
N PRO A 47 6.35 -6.40 23.27
CA PRO A 47 4.92 -6.65 23.37
C PRO A 47 4.29 -7.32 22.15
N VAL A 48 4.97 -7.34 20.99
CA VAL A 48 4.45 -7.90 19.73
C VAL A 48 5.24 -9.14 19.35
N ARG A 49 4.55 -10.24 19.09
CA ARG A 49 5.16 -11.56 18.80
C ARG A 49 4.78 -12.10 17.42
N VAL A 50 3.80 -11.47 16.76
CA VAL A 50 3.24 -11.93 15.50
C VAL A 50 3.11 -10.80 14.52
N ALA A 51 3.27 -11.12 13.24
CA ALA A 51 3.16 -10.15 12.14
C ALA A 51 2.79 -10.85 10.84
N GLY A 52 2.24 -10.09 9.88
CA GLY A 52 2.16 -10.51 8.49
C GLY A 52 3.40 -10.03 7.74
N GLN A 53 4.29 -10.93 7.37
CA GLN A 53 5.57 -10.62 6.75
C GLN A 53 5.57 -11.02 5.29
N VAL A 54 5.97 -10.10 4.41
CA VAL A 54 6.15 -10.39 2.98
C VAL A 54 7.42 -11.21 2.80
N GLU A 55 7.33 -12.33 2.11
CA GLU A 55 8.48 -13.15 1.75
C GLU A 55 9.40 -12.42 0.78
N ASP A 56 10.69 -12.79 0.79
CA ASP A 56 11.63 -12.25 -0.17
C ASP A 56 11.30 -12.73 -1.59
N VAL A 57 11.40 -11.78 -2.54
CA VAL A 57 11.17 -12.05 -3.97
C VAL A 57 12.51 -12.29 -4.66
N ASP A 58 12.54 -13.30 -5.52
CA ASP A 58 13.65 -13.47 -6.45
C ASP A 58 13.73 -12.26 -7.39
N VAL A 59 14.77 -11.47 -7.24
CA VAL A 59 14.99 -10.24 -8.03
C VAL A 59 15.70 -10.48 -9.36
N ARG A 60 16.21 -11.70 -9.62
CA ARG A 60 16.94 -12.00 -10.86
C ARG A 60 16.20 -11.67 -12.15
N PRO A 61 14.87 -11.86 -12.23
CA PRO A 61 14.11 -11.47 -13.42
C PRO A 61 13.93 -9.96 -13.61
N TYR A 62 14.31 -9.14 -12.62
CA TYR A 62 14.03 -7.71 -12.60
C TYR A 62 15.33 -6.89 -12.60
N PRO A 63 15.83 -6.42 -13.78
CA PRO A 63 17.07 -5.66 -13.87
C PRO A 63 17.10 -4.43 -12.95
N PHE A 64 15.99 -3.72 -12.82
CA PHE A 64 15.85 -2.53 -11.98
C PHE A 64 15.84 -2.79 -10.46
N LEU A 65 15.76 -4.06 -10.04
CA LEU A 65 15.85 -4.48 -8.63
C LEU A 65 17.21 -5.12 -8.28
N GLN A 66 18.15 -5.15 -9.22
CA GLN A 66 19.45 -5.72 -8.92
C GLN A 66 20.20 -4.89 -7.86
N PRO A 67 21.10 -5.51 -7.08
CA PRO A 67 21.80 -4.84 -5.99
C PRO A 67 22.48 -3.52 -6.37
N ARG A 68 23.03 -3.42 -7.59
CA ARG A 68 23.64 -2.21 -8.12
C ARG A 68 22.62 -1.06 -8.26
N GLU A 69 21.46 -1.35 -8.82
CA GLU A 69 20.39 -0.37 -9.06
C GLU A 69 19.72 0.09 -7.74
N MET A 70 19.67 -0.82 -6.77
CA MET A 70 19.08 -0.58 -5.45
C MET A 70 20.10 -0.16 -4.38
N ALA A 71 21.38 0.04 -4.73
CA ALA A 71 22.45 0.28 -3.76
C ALA A 71 22.20 1.46 -2.79
N HIS A 72 21.49 2.49 -3.25
CA HIS A 72 21.15 3.68 -2.47
C HIS A 72 19.71 3.64 -1.89
N TRP A 73 18.86 2.74 -2.36
CA TRP A 73 17.45 2.62 -2.00
C TRP A 73 17.24 1.39 -1.14
N THR A 74 17.68 1.49 0.12
CA THR A 74 17.83 0.33 1.03
C THR A 74 16.55 -0.03 1.77
N SER A 75 15.58 0.89 1.87
CA SER A 75 14.28 0.57 2.46
C SER A 75 13.48 -0.36 1.55
N PRO A 76 12.85 -1.41 2.08
CA PRO A 76 12.07 -2.38 1.30
C PRO A 76 10.89 -1.74 0.55
N ILE A 77 10.40 -0.56 0.98
CA ILE A 77 9.31 0.13 0.28
C ILE A 77 9.63 0.39 -1.19
N PHE A 78 10.89 0.70 -1.53
CA PHE A 78 11.27 0.93 -2.94
C PHE A 78 11.24 -0.35 -3.75
N LYS A 79 11.83 -1.44 -3.23
CA LYS A 79 11.85 -2.76 -3.88
C LYS A 79 10.45 -3.21 -4.27
N TYR A 80 9.53 -3.20 -3.30
CA TYR A 80 8.21 -3.76 -3.50
C TYR A 80 7.27 -2.82 -4.24
N ALA A 81 7.40 -1.50 -4.11
CA ALA A 81 6.68 -0.54 -4.94
C ALA A 81 7.03 -0.70 -6.42
N LEU A 82 8.32 -0.74 -6.76
CA LEU A 82 8.78 -0.91 -8.15
C LEU A 82 8.33 -2.25 -8.72
N LEU A 83 8.36 -3.32 -7.92
CA LEU A 83 7.92 -4.66 -8.33
C LEU A 83 6.44 -4.69 -8.72
N VAL A 84 5.55 -4.23 -7.83
CA VAL A 84 4.10 -4.28 -8.08
C VAL A 84 3.71 -3.34 -9.22
N VAL A 85 4.35 -2.18 -9.34
CA VAL A 85 4.11 -1.24 -10.46
C VAL A 85 4.52 -1.86 -11.80
N HIS A 86 5.71 -2.45 -11.87
CA HIS A 86 6.19 -3.11 -13.08
C HIS A 86 5.22 -4.22 -13.54
N ARG A 87 4.76 -5.04 -12.60
CA ARG A 87 3.82 -6.13 -12.90
C ARG A 87 2.42 -5.62 -13.28
N ALA A 88 1.92 -4.59 -12.59
CA ALA A 88 0.64 -3.96 -12.91
C ALA A 88 0.65 -3.33 -14.30
N LEU A 89 1.74 -2.63 -14.67
CA LEU A 89 1.93 -2.08 -16.02
C LEU A 89 1.97 -3.18 -17.08
N GLY A 90 2.71 -4.24 -16.85
CA GLY A 90 2.74 -5.39 -17.77
C GLY A 90 1.34 -5.98 -18.03
N LYS A 91 0.50 -6.06 -16.99
CA LYS A 91 -0.90 -6.52 -17.11
C LYS A 91 -1.79 -5.51 -17.82
N SER A 92 -1.54 -4.22 -17.69
CA SER A 92 -2.31 -3.15 -18.36
C SER A 92 -2.08 -3.07 -19.85
N ARG A 93 -0.97 -3.64 -20.35
CA ARG A 93 -0.51 -3.55 -21.74
C ARG A 93 -0.25 -2.11 -22.22
N ILE A 94 0.01 -1.20 -21.27
CA ILE A 94 0.42 0.17 -21.60
C ILE A 94 1.94 0.21 -21.66
N ASP A 95 2.46 0.68 -22.80
CA ASP A 95 3.86 1.06 -22.95
C ASP A 95 3.94 2.60 -22.85
N ILE A 96 4.70 3.09 -21.86
CA ILE A 96 4.83 4.53 -21.62
C ILE A 96 5.89 5.09 -22.55
N THR A 97 5.45 5.51 -23.72
CA THR A 97 6.28 6.14 -24.74
C THR A 97 6.46 7.65 -24.47
N PRO A 98 7.46 8.34 -25.03
CA PRO A 98 7.70 9.77 -24.79
C PRO A 98 6.51 10.69 -25.11
N ASP A 99 5.64 10.32 -26.04
CA ASP A 99 4.47 11.09 -26.44
C ASP A 99 3.33 11.01 -25.41
N ILE A 100 3.15 9.87 -24.72
CA ILE A 100 2.13 9.73 -23.68
C ILE A 100 2.69 10.02 -22.27
N ALA A 101 4.00 9.96 -22.05
CA ALA A 101 4.64 10.14 -20.74
C ALA A 101 4.17 11.41 -19.99
N PRO A 102 3.99 12.59 -20.63
CA PRO A 102 3.48 13.78 -19.94
C PRO A 102 2.03 13.66 -19.46
N ARG A 103 1.30 12.67 -19.97
CA ARG A 103 -0.10 12.37 -19.60
C ARG A 103 -0.24 11.20 -18.64
N VAL A 104 0.89 10.63 -18.17
CA VAL A 104 0.93 9.57 -17.18
C VAL A 104 1.31 10.14 -15.82
N ALA A 105 0.36 10.16 -14.89
CA ALA A 105 0.57 10.64 -13.52
C ALA A 105 0.96 9.50 -12.57
N VAL A 106 1.53 9.85 -11.42
CA VAL A 106 1.88 8.92 -10.34
C VAL A 106 1.27 9.40 -9.03
N THR A 107 0.40 8.58 -8.44
CA THR A 107 -0.18 8.79 -7.11
C THR A 107 0.20 7.63 -6.20
N PHE A 108 1.49 7.38 -6.06
CA PHE A 108 2.03 6.26 -5.27
C PHE A 108 2.71 6.77 -4.00
N SER A 109 2.36 6.21 -2.84
CA SER A 109 2.79 6.71 -1.54
C SER A 109 3.01 5.58 -0.51
N SER A 110 3.31 5.98 0.72
CA SER A 110 3.43 5.11 1.89
C SER A 110 2.80 5.81 3.10
N ALA A 111 2.15 5.08 3.97
CA ALA A 111 1.62 5.64 5.21
C ALA A 111 2.72 5.87 6.25
N VAL A 112 3.75 5.03 6.24
CA VAL A 112 4.84 5.03 7.24
C VAL A 112 6.15 5.54 6.66
N GLY A 113 6.36 5.36 5.36
CA GLY A 113 7.64 5.69 4.71
C GLY A 113 8.77 4.73 5.09
N GLY A 114 9.99 5.11 4.76
CA GLY A 114 11.20 4.34 5.07
C GLY A 114 11.75 4.60 6.47
N GLN A 115 10.95 4.44 7.50
CA GLN A 115 11.35 4.61 8.90
C GLN A 115 12.52 3.71 9.32
N ASP A 116 12.63 2.53 8.73
CA ASP A 116 13.76 1.61 8.88
C ASP A 116 15.10 2.29 8.54
N SER A 117 15.12 3.13 7.51
CA SER A 117 16.32 3.88 7.09
C SER A 117 16.73 4.94 8.09
N VAL A 118 15.77 5.68 8.67
CA VAL A 118 16.04 6.67 9.72
C VAL A 118 16.57 6.00 10.97
N LEU A 119 15.91 4.93 11.43
CA LEU A 119 16.32 4.19 12.62
C LEU A 119 17.72 3.57 12.46
N LYS A 120 18.02 3.03 11.28
CA LYS A 120 19.36 2.52 10.98
C LYS A 120 20.40 3.63 11.01
N ALA A 121 20.11 4.78 10.40
CA ALA A 121 21.02 5.94 10.39
C ALA A 121 21.26 6.46 11.80
N ASP A 122 20.22 6.61 12.61
CA ASP A 122 20.31 7.06 14.01
C ASP A 122 21.17 6.12 14.86
N ARG A 123 20.92 4.80 14.77
CA ARG A 123 21.73 3.79 15.47
C ARG A 123 23.20 3.83 15.07
N GLN A 124 23.50 4.01 13.78
CA GLN A 124 24.89 4.13 13.32
C GLN A 124 25.56 5.40 13.84
N MET A 125 24.87 6.53 13.86
CA MET A 125 25.40 7.78 14.42
C MET A 125 25.72 7.64 15.90
N ILE A 126 24.82 7.03 16.68
CA ILE A 126 25.01 6.87 18.13
C ILE A 126 26.10 5.84 18.44
N ALA A 127 26.09 4.66 17.81
CA ALA A 127 26.97 3.55 18.12
C ALA A 127 28.38 3.72 17.53
N GLU A 128 28.49 4.29 16.33
CA GLU A 128 29.74 4.31 15.56
C GLU A 128 30.29 5.74 15.36
N ASN A 129 29.60 6.77 15.85
CA ASN A 129 29.93 8.19 15.63
C ASN A 129 30.20 8.51 14.15
N LYS A 130 29.42 7.90 13.25
CA LYS A 130 29.52 8.10 11.81
C LYS A 130 28.34 8.90 11.29
N LEU A 131 28.59 9.79 10.33
CA LEU A 131 27.53 10.47 9.60
C LEU A 131 26.72 9.44 8.76
N PRO A 132 25.41 9.66 8.62
CA PRO A 132 24.56 8.76 7.84
C PRO A 132 24.89 8.83 6.35
N HIS A 133 24.51 7.78 5.63
CA HIS A 133 24.60 7.77 4.18
C HIS A 133 23.77 8.94 3.58
N PRO A 134 24.24 9.64 2.52
CA PRO A 134 23.51 10.76 1.91
C PRO A 134 22.05 10.42 1.51
N PHE A 135 21.77 9.17 1.20
CA PHE A 135 20.43 8.70 0.87
C PHE A 135 19.58 8.28 2.09
N ALA A 136 20.06 8.42 3.32
CA ALA A 136 19.24 8.11 4.51
C ALA A 136 17.95 8.93 4.50
N ASN A 137 18.04 10.24 4.22
CA ASN A 137 16.92 11.15 4.14
C ASN A 137 15.97 10.82 2.96
N PRO A 138 16.43 10.73 1.69
CA PRO A 138 15.58 10.28 0.58
C PRO A 138 14.90 8.93 0.82
N ASN A 139 15.56 7.97 1.47
CA ASN A 139 14.94 6.68 1.80
C ASN A 139 13.76 6.80 2.78
N SER A 140 13.74 7.82 3.62
CA SER A 140 12.66 8.02 4.59
C SER A 140 11.46 8.79 4.04
N CYS A 141 11.68 9.61 3.00
CA CYS A 141 10.65 10.49 2.46
C CYS A 141 9.60 9.71 1.62
N ILE A 142 8.36 9.81 2.01
CA ILE A 142 7.23 9.07 1.40
C ILE A 142 7.01 9.37 -0.09
N ASN A 143 7.26 10.64 -0.51
CA ASN A 143 7.12 11.06 -1.91
C ASN A 143 8.19 10.46 -2.82
N MET A 144 9.31 10.01 -2.26
CA MET A 144 10.40 9.43 -3.04
C MET A 144 10.03 8.08 -3.66
N VAL A 145 9.06 7.37 -3.08
CA VAL A 145 8.51 6.15 -3.68
C VAL A 145 7.87 6.47 -5.03
N GLY A 146 6.98 7.48 -5.08
CA GLY A 146 6.38 7.96 -6.33
C GLY A 146 7.43 8.48 -7.32
N GLY A 147 8.46 9.19 -6.84
CA GLY A 147 9.60 9.63 -7.64
C GLY A 147 10.36 8.47 -8.29
N LYS A 148 10.62 7.39 -7.53
CA LYS A 148 11.26 6.18 -8.07
C LYS A 148 10.38 5.44 -9.07
N VAL A 149 9.06 5.42 -8.84
CA VAL A 149 8.09 4.88 -9.80
C VAL A 149 8.14 5.68 -11.11
N SER A 150 8.13 7.01 -11.05
CA SER A 150 8.27 7.89 -12.23
C SER A 150 9.56 7.59 -13.02
N ILE A 151 10.70 7.48 -12.33
CA ILE A 151 11.99 7.15 -12.96
C ILE A 151 11.95 5.78 -13.63
N LEU A 152 11.38 4.76 -12.97
CA LEU A 152 11.30 3.40 -13.52
C LEU A 152 10.43 3.36 -14.78
N THR A 153 9.33 4.09 -14.77
CA THR A 153 8.29 3.96 -15.80
C THR A 153 8.42 4.97 -16.93
N GLY A 154 9.23 6.02 -16.74
CA GLY A 154 9.31 7.15 -17.67
C GLY A 154 8.11 8.09 -17.61
N ALA A 155 7.18 7.93 -16.66
CA ALA A 155 6.05 8.83 -16.46
C ALA A 155 6.52 10.24 -16.08
N THR A 156 6.14 11.26 -16.84
CA THR A 156 6.54 12.66 -16.63
C THR A 156 5.35 13.59 -16.34
N GLY A 157 4.16 13.03 -16.14
CA GLY A 157 2.99 13.75 -15.70
C GLY A 157 3.04 14.12 -14.21
N PRO A 158 1.92 14.62 -13.64
CA PRO A 158 1.87 15.03 -12.24
C PRO A 158 2.23 13.91 -11.27
N ILE A 159 2.95 14.25 -10.18
CA ILE A 159 3.20 13.33 -9.06
C ILE A 159 2.56 13.90 -7.81
N CYS A 160 1.79 13.07 -7.10
CA CYS A 160 1.19 13.41 -5.82
C CYS A 160 1.39 12.26 -4.83
N ALA A 161 1.94 12.55 -3.66
CA ALA A 161 2.10 11.59 -2.57
C ALA A 161 1.23 12.03 -1.39
N THR A 162 0.09 11.39 -1.23
CA THR A 162 -0.83 11.64 -0.10
C THR A 162 -0.60 10.63 1.01
N ILE A 163 -0.81 11.05 2.25
CA ILE A 163 -0.84 10.15 3.41
C ILE A 163 -2.20 10.27 4.07
N THR A 164 -2.90 9.16 4.19
CA THR A 164 -4.14 9.01 4.96
C THR A 164 -4.09 7.75 5.81
N ALA A 165 -2.94 7.48 6.41
CA ALA A 165 -2.66 6.29 7.21
C ALA A 165 -3.08 5.00 6.46
N CYS A 166 -3.89 4.13 7.07
CA CYS A 166 -4.35 2.87 6.47
C CYS A 166 -5.12 3.05 5.15
N ALA A 167 -5.69 4.23 4.89
CA ALA A 167 -6.42 4.54 3.66
C ALA A 167 -5.54 5.11 2.53
N THR A 168 -4.21 5.19 2.71
CA THR A 168 -3.29 5.81 1.74
C THR A 168 -3.45 5.22 0.33
N GLY A 169 -3.58 3.89 0.19
CA GLY A 169 -3.76 3.24 -1.10
C GLY A 169 -5.07 3.62 -1.79
N VAL A 170 -6.17 3.63 -1.04
CA VAL A 170 -7.48 4.06 -1.57
C VAL A 170 -7.44 5.54 -1.94
N THR A 171 -6.85 6.39 -1.09
CA THR A 171 -6.70 7.82 -1.39
C THR A 171 -5.85 8.06 -2.64
N SER A 172 -4.79 7.26 -2.84
CA SER A 172 -3.99 7.33 -4.07
C SER A 172 -4.85 7.06 -5.32
N MET A 173 -5.75 6.09 -5.27
CA MET A 173 -6.69 5.82 -6.37
C MET A 173 -7.68 6.97 -6.56
N ILE A 174 -8.25 7.52 -5.49
CA ILE A 174 -9.19 8.65 -5.53
C ILE A 174 -8.52 9.88 -6.16
N ILE A 175 -7.32 10.24 -5.73
CA ILE A 175 -6.59 11.37 -6.32
C ILE A 175 -6.26 11.11 -7.79
N GLY A 176 -5.91 9.86 -8.14
CA GLY A 176 -5.70 9.44 -9.52
C GLY A 176 -6.95 9.60 -10.38
N ASP A 177 -8.11 9.19 -9.89
CA ASP A 177 -9.40 9.40 -10.55
C ASP A 177 -9.69 10.89 -10.74
N MET A 178 -9.53 11.70 -9.69
CA MET A 178 -9.68 13.15 -9.77
C MET A 178 -8.77 13.78 -10.83
N MET A 179 -7.52 13.33 -10.98
CA MET A 179 -6.61 13.82 -12.03
C MET A 179 -7.13 13.47 -13.43
N ILE A 180 -7.69 12.27 -13.61
CA ILE A 180 -8.30 11.86 -14.88
C ILE A 180 -9.55 12.70 -15.17
N GLN A 181 -10.45 12.86 -14.21
CA GLN A 181 -11.68 13.62 -14.36
C GLN A 181 -11.43 15.11 -14.64
N GLN A 182 -10.35 15.67 -14.11
CA GLN A 182 -9.91 17.04 -14.37
C GLN A 182 -9.00 17.18 -15.61
N HIS A 183 -8.83 16.12 -16.39
CA HIS A 183 -7.99 16.10 -17.60
C HIS A 183 -6.50 16.46 -17.35
N LEU A 184 -5.99 16.26 -16.13
CA LEU A 184 -4.58 16.45 -15.79
C LEU A 184 -3.73 15.27 -16.25
N ALA A 185 -4.33 14.08 -16.34
CA ALA A 185 -3.69 12.85 -16.80
C ALA A 185 -4.69 12.01 -17.60
N ASP A 186 -4.19 11.13 -18.45
CA ASP A 186 -4.97 10.09 -19.15
C ASP A 186 -4.77 8.73 -18.54
N VAL A 187 -3.60 8.51 -17.93
CA VAL A 187 -3.23 7.30 -17.19
C VAL A 187 -2.68 7.69 -15.83
N VAL A 188 -2.97 6.91 -14.80
CA VAL A 188 -2.42 7.11 -13.46
C VAL A 188 -1.90 5.79 -12.89
N ILE A 189 -0.67 5.82 -12.41
CA ILE A 189 -0.08 4.75 -11.62
C ILE A 189 -0.38 5.05 -10.16
N ALA A 190 -1.39 4.39 -9.60
CA ALA A 190 -1.84 4.59 -8.23
C ALA A 190 -1.43 3.43 -7.33
N GLY A 191 -1.23 3.70 -6.03
CA GLY A 191 -0.95 2.63 -5.09
C GLY A 191 -0.33 3.07 -3.78
N ALA A 192 0.03 2.08 -2.97
CA ALA A 192 0.76 2.30 -1.72
C ALA A 192 1.64 1.09 -1.38
N VAL A 193 2.62 1.36 -0.49
CA VAL A 193 3.53 0.35 0.04
C VAL A 193 3.86 0.68 1.48
N ASP A 194 3.80 -0.32 2.37
CA ASP A 194 4.22 -0.17 3.75
C ASP A 194 4.97 -1.41 4.24
N PHE A 195 6.12 -1.17 4.89
CA PHE A 195 6.93 -2.16 5.58
C PHE A 195 7.22 -1.68 7.00
N PRO A 196 6.18 -1.66 7.87
CA PRO A 196 6.21 -1.00 9.16
C PRO A 196 6.77 -1.88 10.29
N LEU A 197 7.33 -3.06 9.98
CA LEU A 197 7.80 -4.00 11.01
C LEU A 197 9.17 -3.57 11.54
N VAL A 198 9.19 -2.44 12.24
CA VAL A 198 10.31 -1.91 13.01
C VAL A 198 9.89 -1.70 14.46
N GLU A 199 10.85 -1.83 15.40
CA GLU A 199 10.56 -1.91 16.83
C GLU A 199 9.70 -0.76 17.38
N PRO A 200 10.03 0.54 17.12
CA PRO A 200 9.26 1.65 17.69
C PRO A 200 7.83 1.69 17.19
N ILE A 201 7.60 1.35 15.92
CA ILE A 201 6.25 1.34 15.33
C ILE A 201 5.40 0.25 15.96
N LEU A 202 5.94 -0.97 16.06
CA LEU A 202 5.23 -2.11 16.68
C LEU A 202 4.96 -1.86 18.16
N ALA A 203 5.95 -1.35 18.89
CA ALA A 203 5.80 -1.00 20.30
C ALA A 203 4.74 0.10 20.48
N GLY A 204 4.74 1.14 19.63
CA GLY A 204 3.75 2.20 19.63
C GLY A 204 2.32 1.69 19.43
N PHE A 205 2.10 0.83 18.43
CA PHE A 205 0.80 0.20 18.22
C PHE A 205 0.36 -0.70 19.40
N ALA A 206 1.30 -1.36 20.04
CA ALA A 206 1.01 -2.18 21.22
C ALA A 206 0.65 -1.32 22.44
N THR A 207 1.39 -0.24 22.72
CA THR A 207 1.16 0.64 23.88
C THR A 207 -0.14 1.43 23.77
N MET A 208 -0.56 1.78 22.57
CA MET A 208 -1.89 2.39 22.35
C MET A 208 -3.05 1.37 22.34
N ASN A 209 -2.80 0.11 22.68
CA ASN A 209 -3.76 -1.00 22.66
C ASN A 209 -4.40 -1.28 21.28
N GLY A 210 -3.75 -0.88 20.20
CA GLY A 210 -4.21 -1.14 18.83
C GLY A 210 -3.77 -2.53 18.34
N ALA A 211 -2.48 -2.86 18.49
CA ALA A 211 -1.96 -4.15 18.08
C ALA A 211 -2.24 -5.26 19.12
N TYR A 212 -2.44 -6.48 18.60
CA TYR A 212 -2.55 -7.67 19.44
C TYR A 212 -1.33 -7.84 20.34
N ARG A 213 -1.60 -8.09 21.62
CA ARG A 213 -0.60 -8.48 22.62
C ARG A 213 -1.02 -9.78 23.31
N PRO A 214 -0.09 -10.73 23.53
CA PRO A 214 -0.33 -11.86 24.41
C PRO A 214 -0.73 -11.38 25.81
N ARG A 215 -1.62 -12.09 26.49
CA ARG A 215 -1.93 -11.82 27.89
C ARG A 215 -0.98 -12.59 28.78
N GLU A 216 -0.49 -11.94 29.82
CA GLU A 216 0.31 -12.57 30.85
C GLU A 216 -0.43 -13.78 31.48
N GLY A 217 0.27 -14.89 31.64
CA GLY A 217 -0.31 -16.13 32.20
C GLY A 217 -1.31 -16.88 31.29
N GLN A 218 -1.49 -16.46 30.05
CA GLN A 218 -2.32 -17.20 29.10
C GLN A 218 -1.48 -17.89 28.02
N PRO A 219 -1.90 -19.07 27.51
CA PRO A 219 -1.25 -19.70 26.37
C PRO A 219 -1.23 -18.76 25.16
N HIS A 220 -0.14 -18.82 24.40
CA HIS A 220 -0.09 -18.11 23.11
C HIS A 220 -1.13 -18.70 22.16
N GLU A 221 -1.95 -17.84 21.58
CA GLU A 221 -2.84 -18.25 20.51
C GLU A 221 -2.03 -18.58 19.25
N ALA A 222 -2.50 -19.55 18.47
CA ALA A 222 -1.90 -19.87 17.18
C ALA A 222 -1.98 -18.63 16.25
N PRO A 223 -0.87 -18.23 15.63
CA PRO A 223 -0.79 -16.96 14.88
C PRO A 223 -1.92 -16.76 13.88
N GLU A 224 -2.30 -17.81 13.17
CA GLU A 224 -3.35 -17.81 12.15
C GLU A 224 -4.76 -17.54 12.70
N LYS A 225 -4.97 -17.62 14.02
CA LYS A 225 -6.25 -17.38 14.69
C LYS A 225 -6.34 -16.01 15.37
N ILE A 226 -5.27 -15.24 15.35
CA ILE A 226 -5.19 -13.97 16.08
C ILE A 226 -6.00 -12.87 15.42
N SER A 227 -5.84 -12.68 14.09
CA SER A 227 -6.63 -11.71 13.34
C SER A 227 -8.01 -12.27 13.06
N ARG A 228 -9.01 -11.67 13.70
CA ARG A 228 -10.42 -12.08 13.61
C ARG A 228 -11.36 -10.89 13.67
N PRO A 229 -11.37 -10.07 12.60
CA PRO A 229 -12.23 -8.90 12.52
C PRO A 229 -13.70 -9.28 12.78
N PHE A 230 -14.46 -8.35 13.38
CA PHE A 230 -15.87 -8.51 13.77
C PHE A 230 -16.17 -9.57 14.85
N SER A 231 -15.21 -10.41 15.23
CA SER A 231 -15.40 -11.37 16.31
C SER A 231 -15.58 -10.68 17.67
N ALA A 232 -16.48 -11.17 18.52
CA ALA A 232 -16.72 -10.64 19.85
C ALA A 232 -15.48 -10.71 20.75
N ASN A 233 -14.62 -11.69 20.53
CA ASN A 233 -13.38 -11.87 21.31
C ASN A 233 -12.12 -11.37 20.58
N ARG A 234 -12.24 -10.48 19.59
CA ARG A 234 -11.10 -9.84 18.94
C ARG A 234 -10.26 -9.04 19.92
N ARG A 235 -8.97 -8.98 19.70
CA ARG A 235 -8.01 -8.37 20.65
C ARG A 235 -6.96 -7.49 19.98
N GLY A 236 -7.39 -6.62 19.10
CA GLY A 236 -6.51 -5.75 18.32
C GLY A 236 -6.20 -6.33 16.93
N PHE A 237 -5.41 -5.58 16.18
CA PHE A 237 -4.98 -5.98 14.82
C PHE A 237 -3.56 -6.56 14.84
N VAL A 238 -3.20 -7.23 13.74
CA VAL A 238 -1.84 -7.69 13.47
C VAL A 238 -1.22 -6.79 12.41
N VAL A 239 -0.06 -6.20 12.73
CA VAL A 239 0.66 -5.35 11.77
C VAL A 239 1.25 -6.23 10.66
N SER A 240 1.08 -5.78 9.41
CA SER A 240 1.53 -6.53 8.23
C SER A 240 2.25 -5.62 7.24
N GLU A 241 3.12 -6.23 6.46
CA GLU A 241 3.78 -5.61 5.31
C GLU A 241 2.97 -5.84 4.04
N GLY A 242 3.15 -4.97 3.05
CA GLY A 242 2.56 -5.16 1.74
C GLY A 242 2.79 -3.99 0.79
N ALA A 243 2.49 -4.24 -0.47
CA ALA A 243 2.43 -3.24 -1.53
C ALA A 243 1.33 -3.58 -2.51
N GLY A 244 0.71 -2.56 -3.09
CA GLY A 244 -0.26 -2.72 -4.16
C GLY A 244 -0.20 -1.57 -5.16
N ALA A 245 -0.37 -1.90 -6.44
CA ALA A 245 -0.42 -0.95 -7.55
C ALA A 245 -1.64 -1.18 -8.41
N VAL A 246 -2.24 -0.10 -8.89
CA VAL A 246 -3.38 -0.10 -9.82
C VAL A 246 -3.08 0.87 -10.95
N ILE A 247 -3.33 0.48 -12.18
CA ILE A 247 -3.21 1.32 -13.37
C ILE A 247 -4.60 1.79 -13.76
N LEU A 248 -4.84 3.08 -13.53
CA LEU A 248 -6.07 3.78 -13.88
C LEU A 248 -5.92 4.42 -15.26
N ALA A 249 -6.99 4.46 -16.05
CA ALA A 249 -6.99 5.13 -17.33
C ALA A 249 -8.34 5.77 -17.66
N SER A 250 -8.30 6.86 -18.44
CA SER A 250 -9.50 7.49 -18.96
C SER A 250 -10.15 6.60 -20.03
N PRO A 251 -11.49 6.58 -20.15
CA PRO A 251 -12.18 5.85 -21.22
C PRO A 251 -11.75 6.28 -22.62
N ASP A 252 -11.39 7.55 -22.78
CA ASP A 252 -10.94 8.09 -24.07
C ASP A 252 -9.57 7.49 -24.45
N PHE A 253 -8.64 7.42 -23.48
CA PHE A 253 -7.34 6.76 -23.69
C PHE A 253 -7.51 5.29 -24.04
N VAL A 254 -8.34 4.56 -23.30
CA VAL A 254 -8.60 3.13 -23.53
C VAL A 254 -9.12 2.88 -24.94
N ARG A 255 -10.07 3.69 -25.41
CA ARG A 255 -10.62 3.60 -26.78
C ARG A 255 -9.56 3.94 -27.83
N ALA A 256 -8.83 5.03 -27.63
CA ALA A 256 -7.81 5.48 -28.60
C ALA A 256 -6.69 4.48 -28.82
N HIS A 257 -6.36 3.69 -27.79
CA HIS A 257 -5.30 2.68 -27.83
C HIS A 257 -5.80 1.24 -28.03
N GLY A 258 -7.11 1.05 -28.24
CA GLY A 258 -7.69 -0.29 -28.46
C GLY A 258 -7.52 -1.24 -27.26
N LEU A 259 -7.44 -0.70 -26.04
CA LEU A 259 -7.28 -1.48 -24.84
C LEU A 259 -8.63 -2.04 -24.34
N ALA A 260 -8.60 -3.15 -23.62
CA ALA A 260 -9.78 -3.73 -22.99
C ALA A 260 -9.74 -3.51 -21.46
N ALA A 261 -10.86 -3.08 -20.91
CA ALA A 261 -11.05 -2.96 -19.46
C ALA A 261 -12.40 -3.57 -19.07
N SER A 262 -12.40 -4.34 -17.98
CA SER A 262 -13.61 -4.96 -17.42
C SER A 262 -13.95 -4.46 -16.02
N ILE A 263 -13.09 -3.62 -15.45
CA ILE A 263 -13.24 -3.07 -14.10
C ILE A 263 -13.25 -1.55 -14.19
N GLU A 264 -14.21 -0.94 -13.49
CA GLU A 264 -14.30 0.53 -13.40
C GLU A 264 -14.31 0.99 -11.95
N MET A 265 -13.78 2.17 -11.69
CA MET A 265 -13.94 2.89 -10.45
C MET A 265 -15.27 3.66 -10.53
N ALA A 266 -16.31 3.10 -9.92
CA ALA A 266 -17.68 3.58 -10.07
C ALA A 266 -17.92 4.91 -9.34
N GLY A 267 -17.31 5.09 -8.17
CA GLY A 267 -17.43 6.27 -7.33
C GLY A 267 -16.59 6.16 -6.07
N PHE A 268 -16.47 7.25 -5.32
CA PHE A 268 -15.72 7.29 -4.08
C PHE A 268 -16.36 8.19 -3.02
N GLY A 269 -15.93 8.02 -1.75
CA GLY A 269 -16.29 8.88 -0.65
C GLY A 269 -15.07 9.22 0.21
N MET A 270 -14.95 10.48 0.60
CA MET A 270 -13.95 10.94 1.55
C MET A 270 -14.63 11.80 2.61
N THR A 271 -14.41 11.49 3.88
CA THR A 271 -14.95 12.25 5.01
C THR A 271 -13.94 12.34 6.14
N SER A 272 -14.17 13.27 7.08
CA SER A 272 -13.42 13.38 8.32
C SER A 272 -14.37 13.32 9.50
N ASP A 273 -13.97 12.67 10.57
CA ASP A 273 -14.78 12.51 11.78
C ASP A 273 -14.80 13.77 12.65
N ALA A 274 -13.72 14.56 12.65
CA ALA A 274 -13.54 15.74 13.47
C ALA A 274 -13.81 15.49 14.99
N SER A 275 -13.56 14.26 15.46
CA SER A 275 -13.85 13.82 16.82
C SER A 275 -12.63 13.29 17.56
N HIS A 276 -12.09 12.16 17.14
CA HIS A 276 -10.98 11.49 17.79
C HIS A 276 -9.97 10.97 16.76
N PHE A 277 -8.67 11.03 17.06
CA PHE A 277 -7.62 10.68 16.08
C PHE A 277 -7.51 9.17 15.78
N VAL A 278 -8.07 8.29 16.62
CA VAL A 278 -8.04 6.83 16.44
C VAL A 278 -9.44 6.21 16.41
N ALA A 279 -10.33 6.61 17.35
CA ALA A 279 -11.65 5.99 17.45
C ALA A 279 -12.61 6.53 16.37
N PRO A 280 -13.11 5.69 15.45
CA PRO A 280 -13.97 6.14 14.37
C PRO A 280 -15.36 6.53 14.89
N ASN A 281 -15.98 7.52 14.25
CA ASN A 281 -17.36 7.92 14.50
C ASN A 281 -18.28 7.18 13.52
N LEU A 282 -19.26 6.45 14.06
CA LEU A 282 -20.18 5.63 13.26
C LEU A 282 -20.93 6.44 12.20
N GLU A 283 -21.41 7.63 12.54
CA GLU A 283 -22.21 8.44 11.62
C GLU A 283 -21.40 8.99 10.46
N THR A 284 -20.12 9.35 10.68
CA THR A 284 -19.25 9.82 9.60
C THR A 284 -18.76 8.67 8.73
N VAL A 285 -18.53 7.48 9.28
CA VAL A 285 -18.27 6.27 8.49
C VAL A 285 -19.46 5.92 7.59
N ARG A 286 -20.68 5.92 8.15
CA ARG A 286 -21.91 5.70 7.34
C ARG A 286 -22.06 6.74 6.24
N ARG A 287 -21.80 8.02 6.56
CA ARG A 287 -21.83 9.11 5.56
C ARG A 287 -20.80 8.87 4.45
N CYS A 288 -19.58 8.44 4.78
CA CYS A 288 -18.55 8.14 3.78
C CYS A 288 -19.02 7.07 2.79
N ILE A 289 -19.58 5.98 3.30
CA ILE A 289 -20.14 4.90 2.46
C ILE A 289 -21.30 5.42 1.61
N ALA A 290 -22.22 6.19 2.21
CA ALA A 290 -23.37 6.76 1.48
C ALA A 290 -22.91 7.72 0.36
N VAL A 291 -21.87 8.53 0.59
CA VAL A 291 -21.28 9.41 -0.42
C VAL A 291 -20.71 8.58 -1.57
N ALA A 292 -19.95 7.51 -1.29
CA ALA A 292 -19.38 6.65 -2.33
C ALA A 292 -20.48 5.99 -3.21
N ILE A 293 -21.54 5.47 -2.59
CA ILE A 293 -22.67 4.85 -3.30
C ILE A 293 -23.40 5.89 -4.16
N ALA A 294 -23.66 7.09 -3.61
CA ALA A 294 -24.32 8.16 -4.33
C ALA A 294 -23.47 8.69 -5.51
N ASP A 295 -22.15 8.84 -5.31
CA ASP A 295 -21.21 9.24 -6.37
C ASP A 295 -21.18 8.22 -7.51
N ALA A 296 -21.27 6.93 -7.17
CA ALA A 296 -21.40 5.84 -8.15
C ALA A 296 -22.74 5.86 -8.92
N GLY A 297 -23.74 6.61 -8.44
CA GLY A 297 -25.10 6.58 -8.98
C GLY A 297 -25.84 5.27 -8.71
N LEU A 298 -25.46 4.57 -7.62
CA LEU A 298 -26.02 3.26 -7.21
C LEU A 298 -26.94 3.41 -5.99
N ALA A 299 -27.74 2.38 -5.75
CA ALA A 299 -28.45 2.19 -4.48
C ALA A 299 -27.70 1.17 -3.59
N PRO A 300 -27.91 1.18 -2.27
CA PRO A 300 -27.29 0.19 -1.38
C PRO A 300 -27.58 -1.27 -1.76
N ALA A 301 -28.73 -1.52 -2.40
CA ALA A 301 -29.11 -2.86 -2.86
C ALA A 301 -28.32 -3.35 -4.07
N ASP A 302 -27.60 -2.47 -4.75
CA ASP A 302 -26.75 -2.82 -5.91
C ASP A 302 -25.34 -3.26 -5.47
N VAL A 303 -25.05 -3.26 -4.16
CA VAL A 303 -23.75 -3.67 -3.60
C VAL A 303 -23.80 -5.14 -3.24
N ASP A 304 -23.05 -5.96 -3.96
CA ASP A 304 -22.99 -7.42 -3.75
C ASP A 304 -22.03 -7.81 -2.63
N ALA A 305 -20.96 -7.06 -2.42
CA ALA A 305 -19.94 -7.39 -1.43
C ALA A 305 -19.31 -6.12 -0.80
N VAL A 306 -18.86 -6.28 0.44
CA VAL A 306 -18.09 -5.27 1.19
C VAL A 306 -16.80 -5.93 1.67
N ASN A 307 -15.65 -5.30 1.36
CA ASN A 307 -14.33 -5.73 1.79
C ASN A 307 -13.76 -4.76 2.84
#